data_13795b5252cbb99184b88b21c90df50e
#
_entry.id   13795b5252cbb99184b88b21c90df50e
#
_cell.length_a   1.000
_cell.length_b   1.000
_cell.length_c   1.000
_cell.angle_alpha   90.00
_cell.angle_beta   90.00
_cell.angle_gamma   90.00
#
_symmetry.space_group_name_H-M   'P 1'
#
loop_
_entity.id
_entity.type
_entity.pdbx_description
1 polymer ?
#
loop_
_entity_poly.entity_id
_entity_poly.type
_entity_poly.pdbx_seq_one_letter_code
_entity_poly.pdbx_strand_id
1 'polypeptide(L)'
;IDVLLGADSLADVESKIEALDRLGYAYVPKYERELPMRRYFVKSSAGALRIHLHAVERGSRLWLEHLAFRDALRADAGLRSEYQSLKLELAERFADDKSAYTDAKGPFIRTVMAALERSAAEGWPE
;
A
#
# COMPACT_ATOMS: atom_id res chain seq x y z
N ILE A 1 -6.21 -2.81 -8.00
CA ILE A 1 -6.32 -1.41 -7.52
C ILE A 1 -6.06 -1.39 -6.02
N ASP A 2 -5.17 -0.50 -5.59
CA ASP A 2 -4.89 -0.28 -4.18
C ASP A 2 -5.59 0.99 -3.71
N VAL A 3 -6.33 0.89 -2.61
CA VAL A 3 -7.03 2.02 -1.99
C VAL A 3 -6.50 2.20 -0.56
N LEU A 4 -6.11 3.42 -0.23
CA LEU A 4 -5.71 3.77 1.13
C LEU A 4 -6.87 4.46 1.83
N LEU A 5 -7.34 3.88 2.93
CA LEU A 5 -8.42 4.42 3.75
C LEU A 5 -7.84 4.97 5.05
N GLY A 6 -8.04 6.25 5.31
CA GLY A 6 -7.66 6.87 6.58
C GLY A 6 -8.84 6.92 7.54
N ALA A 7 -8.64 6.40 8.74
CA ALA A 7 -9.63 6.42 9.81
C ALA A 7 -9.08 7.14 11.04
N ASP A 8 -9.95 7.56 11.94
CA ASP A 8 -9.53 8.20 13.19
C ASP A 8 -8.83 7.22 14.13
N SER A 9 -9.23 5.95 14.09
CA SER A 9 -8.58 4.88 14.85
C SER A 9 -8.77 3.53 14.18
N LEU A 10 -7.92 2.56 14.52
CA LEU A 10 -8.11 1.18 14.06
C LEU A 10 -9.36 0.55 14.66
N ALA A 11 -9.76 0.96 15.86
CA ALA A 11 -11.00 0.50 16.48
C ALA A 11 -12.22 0.90 15.63
N ASP A 12 -12.20 2.10 15.04
CA ASP A 12 -13.25 2.53 14.12
C ASP A 12 -13.32 1.63 12.89
N VAL A 13 -12.17 1.25 12.34
CA VAL A 13 -12.11 0.32 11.21
C VAL A 13 -12.70 -1.04 11.60
N GLU A 14 -12.30 -1.56 12.75
CA GLU A 14 -12.77 -2.85 13.25
C GLU A 14 -14.30 -2.85 13.46
N SER A 15 -14.85 -1.72 13.89
CA SER A 15 -16.31 -1.58 14.04
C SER A 15 -17.07 -1.61 12.71
N LYS A 16 -16.38 -1.48 11.58
CA LYS A 16 -16.96 -1.46 10.23
C LYS A 16 -16.70 -2.74 9.44
N ILE A 17 -16.07 -3.74 10.04
CA ILE A 17 -15.74 -4.99 9.33
C ILE A 17 -17.00 -5.63 8.71
N GLU A 18 -18.09 -5.72 9.45
CA GLU A 18 -19.35 -6.29 8.94
C GLU A 18 -19.96 -5.46 7.82
N ALA A 19 -19.93 -4.13 7.95
CA ALA A 19 -20.46 -3.23 6.93
C ALA A 19 -19.64 -3.35 5.64
N LEU A 20 -18.33 -3.44 5.75
CA LEU A 20 -17.42 -3.62 4.61
C LEU A 20 -17.66 -4.99 3.95
N ASP A 21 -17.90 -6.03 4.75
CA ASP A 21 -18.20 -7.36 4.23
C ASP A 21 -19.45 -7.35 3.36
N ARG A 22 -20.51 -6.65 3.80
CA ARG A 22 -21.75 -6.49 3.02
C ARG A 22 -21.51 -5.77 1.69
N LEU A 23 -20.47 -4.93 1.61
CA LEU A 23 -20.09 -4.25 0.38
C LEU A 23 -19.14 -5.10 -0.49
N GLY A 24 -18.80 -6.30 -0.03
CA GLY A 24 -17.92 -7.21 -0.75
C GLY A 24 -16.44 -7.14 -0.36
N TYR A 25 -16.10 -6.37 0.68
CA TYR A 25 -14.72 -6.27 1.17
C TYR A 25 -14.49 -7.28 2.28
N ALA A 26 -13.83 -8.38 1.94
CA ALA A 26 -13.50 -9.43 2.90
C ALA A 26 -12.31 -9.03 3.75
N TYR A 27 -12.45 -9.14 5.07
CA TYR A 27 -11.39 -8.84 6.02
C TYR A 27 -10.30 -9.92 5.97
N VAL A 28 -9.03 -9.48 5.94
CA VAL A 28 -7.87 -10.37 5.85
C VAL A 28 -6.92 -10.08 7.03
N PRO A 29 -7.14 -10.74 8.20
CA PRO A 29 -6.34 -10.44 9.41
C PRO A 29 -4.95 -11.08 9.44
N LYS A 30 -4.63 -11.99 8.55
CA LYS A 30 -3.39 -12.78 8.61
C LYS A 30 -2.10 -11.97 8.55
N TYR A 31 -2.16 -10.73 8.04
CA TYR A 31 -0.98 -9.87 7.93
C TYR A 31 -0.81 -8.90 9.11
N GLU A 32 -1.71 -8.91 10.08
CA GLU A 32 -1.68 -7.96 11.21
C GLU A 32 -0.53 -8.22 12.16
N ARG A 33 0.00 -9.43 12.18
CA ARG A 33 1.18 -9.76 12.97
C ARG A 33 2.41 -8.96 12.52
N GLU A 34 2.55 -8.81 11.21
CA GLU A 34 3.68 -8.10 10.58
C GLU A 34 3.41 -6.60 10.46
N LEU A 35 2.13 -6.23 10.27
CA LEU A 35 1.68 -4.84 10.14
C LEU A 35 0.51 -4.57 11.08
N PRO A 36 0.73 -4.50 12.39
CA PRO A 36 -0.35 -4.33 13.35
C PRO A 36 -1.07 -2.99 13.24
N MET A 37 -0.47 -1.99 12.58
CA MET A 37 -1.06 -0.67 12.37
C MET A 37 -1.97 -0.60 11.15
N ARG A 38 -2.22 -1.72 10.45
CA ARG A 38 -3.05 -1.76 9.24
C ARG A 38 -4.14 -2.81 9.37
N ARG A 39 -5.32 -2.51 8.82
CA ARG A 39 -6.38 -3.50 8.60
C ARG A 39 -6.57 -3.63 7.09
N TYR A 40 -6.58 -4.85 6.59
CA TYR A 40 -6.54 -5.16 5.18
C TYR A 40 -7.81 -5.87 4.74
N PHE A 41 -8.36 -5.44 3.60
CA PHE A 41 -9.58 -5.99 3.02
C PHE A 41 -9.38 -6.20 1.52
N VAL A 42 -10.04 -7.21 0.98
CA VAL A 42 -9.98 -7.50 -0.45
C VAL A 42 -11.38 -7.64 -1.01
N LYS A 43 -11.65 -6.96 -2.11
CA LYS A 43 -12.89 -7.12 -2.87
C LYS A 43 -12.55 -7.70 -4.24
N SER A 44 -13.20 -8.83 -4.58
CA SER A 44 -13.06 -9.47 -5.87
C SER A 44 -14.44 -9.61 -6.49
N SER A 45 -14.56 -9.25 -7.77
CA SER A 45 -15.80 -9.46 -8.53
C SER A 45 -15.47 -10.28 -9.77
N ALA A 46 -16.42 -11.09 -10.24
CA ALA A 46 -16.24 -11.92 -11.43
C ALA A 46 -15.93 -11.02 -12.64
N GLY A 47 -14.79 -11.26 -13.30
CA GLY A 47 -14.37 -10.52 -14.49
C GLY A 47 -13.94 -9.08 -14.23
N ALA A 48 -13.84 -8.65 -12.96
CA ALA A 48 -13.48 -7.30 -12.60
C ALA A 48 -12.12 -7.23 -11.91
N LEU A 49 -11.60 -6.00 -11.78
CA LEU A 49 -10.36 -5.74 -11.06
C LEU A 49 -10.52 -6.05 -9.58
N ARG A 50 -9.46 -6.64 -9.02
CA ARG A 50 -9.38 -6.88 -7.59
C ARG A 50 -9.00 -5.58 -6.87
N ILE A 51 -9.71 -5.26 -5.79
CA ILE A 51 -9.47 -4.06 -5.00
C ILE A 51 -8.83 -4.46 -3.67
N HIS A 52 -7.69 -3.87 -3.36
CA HIS A 52 -6.96 -4.03 -2.11
C HIS A 52 -7.17 -2.78 -1.27
N LEU A 53 -7.89 -2.91 -0.16
CA LEU A 53 -8.18 -1.80 0.73
C LEU A 53 -7.26 -1.87 1.95
N HIS A 54 -6.43 -0.85 2.10
CA HIS A 54 -5.50 -0.72 3.21
C HIS A 54 -6.02 0.36 4.16
N ALA A 55 -6.56 -0.05 5.31
CA ALA A 55 -7.09 0.87 6.30
C ALA A 55 -6.06 1.14 7.40
N VAL A 56 -5.75 2.41 7.62
CA VAL A 56 -4.75 2.87 8.59
C VAL A 56 -5.28 4.08 9.34
N GLU A 57 -4.65 4.42 10.46
CA GLU A 57 -4.98 5.68 11.14
C GLU A 57 -4.48 6.86 10.30
N ARG A 58 -5.35 7.85 10.13
CA ARG A 58 -5.03 9.09 9.43
C ARG A 58 -3.93 9.83 10.19
N GLY A 59 -2.88 10.24 9.48
CA GLY A 59 -1.73 10.91 10.08
C GLY A 59 -0.70 9.97 10.69
N SER A 60 -0.92 8.65 10.68
CA SER A 60 0.06 7.69 11.14
C SER A 60 1.26 7.62 10.19
N ARG A 61 2.36 7.02 10.66
CA ARG A 61 3.56 6.84 9.84
C ARG A 61 3.24 6.10 8.53
N LEU A 62 2.48 5.04 8.60
CA LEU A 62 2.12 4.24 7.41
C LEU A 62 1.28 5.07 6.43
N TRP A 63 0.34 5.87 6.94
CA TRP A 63 -0.43 6.82 6.13
C TRP A 63 0.48 7.80 5.39
N LEU A 64 1.42 8.42 6.10
CA LEU A 64 2.34 9.40 5.52
C LEU A 64 3.28 8.76 4.50
N GLU A 65 3.78 7.56 4.77
CA GLU A 65 4.65 6.83 3.85
C GLU A 65 3.93 6.48 2.54
N HIS A 66 2.69 5.99 2.62
CA HIS A 66 1.90 5.68 1.42
C HIS A 66 1.65 6.92 0.57
N LEU A 67 1.29 8.04 1.20
CA LEU A 67 1.04 9.29 0.48
C LEU A 67 2.32 9.84 -0.15
N ALA A 68 3.44 9.79 0.57
CA ALA A 68 4.72 10.27 0.05
C ALA A 68 5.18 9.44 -1.14
N PHE A 69 5.05 8.12 -1.08
CA PHE A 69 5.39 7.23 -2.19
C PHE A 69 4.52 7.50 -3.41
N ARG A 70 3.20 7.63 -3.21
CA ARG A 70 2.27 7.99 -4.28
C ARG A 70 2.65 9.30 -4.94
N ASP A 71 2.94 10.33 -4.14
CA ASP A 71 3.26 11.65 -4.65
C ASP A 71 4.60 11.65 -5.40
N ALA A 72 5.57 10.88 -4.94
CA ALA A 72 6.84 10.70 -5.64
C ALA A 72 6.62 10.06 -7.03
N LEU A 73 5.78 9.05 -7.12
CA LEU A 73 5.45 8.41 -8.40
C LEU A 73 4.72 9.37 -9.33
N ARG A 74 3.85 10.21 -8.80
CA ARG A 74 3.10 11.21 -9.60
C ARG A 74 4.01 12.31 -10.13
N ALA A 75 5.00 12.72 -9.33
CA ALA A 75 5.89 13.82 -9.67
C ALA A 75 7.02 13.43 -10.63
N ASP A 76 7.40 12.16 -10.65
CA ASP A 76 8.59 11.69 -11.39
C ASP A 76 8.21 10.57 -12.37
N ALA A 77 8.16 10.92 -13.66
CA ALA A 77 7.83 9.97 -14.72
C ALA A 77 8.85 8.85 -14.87
N GLY A 78 10.14 9.15 -14.63
CA GLY A 78 11.21 8.14 -14.64
C GLY A 78 11.02 7.11 -13.53
N LEU A 79 10.69 7.58 -12.34
CA LEU A 79 10.43 6.72 -11.19
C LEU A 79 9.20 5.83 -11.42
N ARG A 80 8.13 6.40 -12.01
CA ARG A 80 6.94 5.62 -12.40
C ARG A 80 7.29 4.51 -13.37
N SER A 81 8.11 4.83 -14.37
CA SER A 81 8.54 3.89 -15.39
C SER A 81 9.36 2.74 -14.78
N GLU A 82 10.30 3.08 -13.88
CA GLU A 82 11.11 2.09 -13.16
C GLU A 82 10.23 1.16 -12.31
N TYR A 83 9.27 1.73 -11.59
CA TYR A 83 8.37 0.94 -10.74
C TYR A 83 7.48 0.03 -11.59
N GLN A 84 6.95 0.52 -12.70
CA GLN A 84 6.12 -0.27 -13.61
C GLN A 84 6.93 -1.43 -14.21
N SER A 85 8.15 -1.18 -14.66
CA SER A 85 9.03 -2.21 -15.20
C SER A 85 9.36 -3.26 -14.15
N LEU A 86 9.64 -2.85 -12.92
CA LEU A 86 9.90 -3.75 -11.80
C LEU A 86 8.69 -4.63 -11.51
N LYS A 87 7.49 -4.06 -11.45
CA LYS A 87 6.26 -4.82 -11.19
C LYS A 87 6.00 -5.86 -12.27
N LEU A 88 6.21 -5.52 -13.53
CA LEU A 88 6.02 -6.45 -14.65
C LEU A 88 7.03 -7.60 -14.58
N GLU A 89 8.30 -7.29 -14.30
CA GLU A 89 9.34 -8.29 -14.14
C GLU A 89 9.03 -9.25 -12.98
N LEU A 90 8.65 -8.70 -11.83
CA LEU A 90 8.34 -9.49 -10.65
C LEU A 90 7.06 -10.30 -10.81
N ALA A 91 6.06 -9.78 -11.51
CA ALA A 91 4.83 -10.50 -11.80
C ALA A 91 5.10 -11.75 -12.66
N GLU A 92 6.03 -11.66 -13.60
CA GLU A 92 6.46 -12.77 -14.42
C GLU A 92 7.30 -13.78 -13.60
N ARG A 93 8.26 -13.28 -12.82
CA ARG A 93 9.18 -14.09 -12.02
C ARG A 93 8.49 -14.83 -10.89
N PHE A 94 7.51 -14.23 -10.24
CA PHE A 94 6.80 -14.76 -9.08
C PHE A 94 5.29 -14.94 -9.35
N ALA A 95 4.94 -15.37 -10.57
CA ALA A 95 3.55 -15.52 -10.99
C ALA A 95 2.71 -16.36 -10.03
N ASP A 96 3.32 -17.41 -9.44
CA ASP A 96 2.64 -18.34 -8.55
C ASP A 96 2.97 -18.11 -7.06
N ASP A 97 3.73 -17.05 -6.74
CA ASP A 97 4.14 -16.76 -5.37
C ASP A 97 3.92 -15.28 -5.05
N LYS A 98 2.73 -14.97 -4.58
CA LYS A 98 2.31 -13.62 -4.24
C LYS A 98 3.12 -13.01 -3.09
N SER A 99 3.51 -13.83 -2.13
CA SER A 99 4.32 -13.39 -0.99
C SER A 99 5.71 -12.96 -1.45
N ALA A 100 6.37 -13.77 -2.27
CA ALA A 100 7.67 -13.45 -2.84
C ALA A 100 7.61 -12.21 -3.74
N TYR A 101 6.53 -12.04 -4.50
CA TYR A 101 6.30 -10.84 -5.31
C TYR A 101 6.26 -9.59 -4.44
N THR A 102 5.51 -9.63 -3.35
CA THR A 102 5.37 -8.51 -2.43
C THR A 102 6.70 -8.19 -1.74
N ASP A 103 7.42 -9.21 -1.28
CA ASP A 103 8.73 -9.03 -0.63
C ASP A 103 9.77 -8.43 -1.59
N ALA A 104 9.74 -8.83 -2.84
CA ALA A 104 10.70 -8.37 -3.85
C ALA A 104 10.51 -6.90 -4.24
N LYS A 105 9.33 -6.31 -4.02
CA LYS A 105 9.09 -4.87 -4.21
C LYS A 105 9.67 -4.02 -3.09
N GLY A 106 9.87 -4.59 -1.92
CA GLY A 106 10.32 -3.88 -0.72
C GLY A 106 11.60 -3.05 -0.90
N PRO A 107 12.69 -3.63 -1.46
CA PRO A 107 13.94 -2.88 -1.65
C PRO A 107 13.77 -1.60 -2.46
N PHE A 108 13.00 -1.63 -3.54
CA PHE A 108 12.74 -0.45 -4.36
C PHE A 108 11.98 0.62 -3.55
N ILE A 109 10.93 0.22 -2.86
CA ILE A 109 10.11 1.13 -2.05
C ILE A 109 10.97 1.77 -0.94
N ARG A 110 11.80 0.98 -0.25
CA ARG A 110 12.69 1.49 0.79
C ARG A 110 13.72 2.47 0.24
N THR A 111 14.26 2.23 -0.95
CA THR A 111 15.20 3.14 -1.60
C THR A 111 14.55 4.49 -1.91
N VAL A 112 13.34 4.48 -2.45
CA VAL A 112 12.58 5.70 -2.74
C VAL A 112 12.28 6.47 -1.44
N MET A 113 11.83 5.78 -0.41
CA MET A 113 11.49 6.41 0.88
C MET A 113 12.74 7.02 1.54
N ALA A 114 13.88 6.34 1.50
CA ALA A 114 15.14 6.86 2.02
C ALA A 114 15.57 8.12 1.27
N ALA A 115 15.41 8.17 -0.04
CA ALA A 115 15.71 9.35 -0.84
C ALA A 115 14.82 10.54 -0.47
N LEU A 116 13.52 10.29 -0.23
CA LEU A 116 12.58 11.32 0.20
C LEU A 116 12.93 11.86 1.59
N GLU A 117 13.33 11.01 2.52
CA GLU A 117 13.76 11.41 3.86
C GLU A 117 15.03 12.27 3.80
N ARG A 118 16.01 11.92 2.96
CA ARG A 118 17.23 12.73 2.77
C ARG A 118 16.89 14.11 2.20
N SER A 119 16.03 14.18 1.22
CA SER A 119 15.60 15.46 0.63
C SER A 119 14.93 16.36 1.66
N ALA A 120 14.09 15.79 2.52
CA ALA A 120 13.45 16.52 3.60
C ALA A 120 14.47 17.04 4.62
N ALA A 121 15.48 16.20 4.98
CA ALA A 121 16.53 16.57 5.93
C ALA A 121 17.47 17.66 5.38
N GLU A 122 17.65 17.73 4.06
CA GLU A 122 18.51 18.73 3.40
C GLU A 122 17.82 20.09 3.22
N GLY A 123 16.68 20.29 3.84
CA GLY A 123 15.99 21.56 3.78
C GLY A 123 15.09 21.71 2.57
N TRP A 124 14.33 20.71 2.28
CA TRP A 124 13.27 20.76 1.28
C TRP A 124 12.45 22.03 1.54
N PRO A 125 12.29 22.91 0.55
CA PRO A 125 11.49 24.12 0.77
C PRO A 125 10.05 23.72 1.03
N GLU A 126 9.56 24.19 2.13
CA GLU A 126 8.15 24.01 2.49
C GLU A 126 7.24 24.79 1.55
#